data_5d6bc9e1d8cf01eec0973e350858f516
#
_entry.id   5d6bc9e1d8cf01eec0973e350858f516
#
_cell.length_a   1.000
_cell.length_b   1.000
_cell.length_c   1.000
_cell.angle_alpha   90.00
_cell.angle_beta   90.00
_cell.angle_gamma   90.00
#
_symmetry.space_group_name_H-M   'P 1'
#
loop_
_entity.id
_entity.type
_entity.pdbx_description
1 polymer ?
#
loop_
_entity_poly.entity_id
_entity_poly.type
_entity_poly.pdbx_seq_one_letter_code
_entity_poly.pdbx_strand_id
1 'polypeptide(L)'
;MSLIRIENLARRYVMGSEVVHALRGVCLSIERGEYLAIMGPSGSGKSTLMNLLGCLDTPSEGYYELNGKNVAKMGDNELADIRNREIGFVFQSFNLLARSDALHNVELPLVYAGVPPRERRERARTALVNVGLGQRLHHRPNELSGGQRQRVAIARALVNRPSIILADEPTGNLDSKTGVEILGLFEELSRQGNTIIVVTHEEDVALHARRVIRIRDGLIASDEVNREQRAVPVGGMGAGFSAPPLIG
;
A
#
# COMPACT_ATOMS: atom_id res chain seq x y z
N MET A 1 -4.07 7.94 -18.46
CA MET A 1 -2.73 7.34 -18.67
C MET A 1 -2.50 6.36 -17.54
N SER A 2 -2.11 5.14 -17.89
CA SER A 2 -1.86 4.08 -16.92
C SER A 2 -0.75 4.50 -15.95
N LEU A 3 -0.97 4.33 -14.66
CA LEU A 3 0.03 4.57 -13.61
C LEU A 3 0.99 3.38 -13.50
N ILE A 4 0.45 2.17 -13.63
CA ILE A 4 1.21 0.92 -13.65
C ILE A 4 0.89 0.18 -14.93
N ARG A 5 1.93 -0.29 -15.62
CA ARG A 5 1.84 -1.18 -16.78
C ARG A 5 2.80 -2.34 -16.62
N ILE A 6 2.24 -3.53 -16.67
CA ILE A 6 2.97 -4.79 -16.55
C ILE A 6 2.68 -5.65 -17.77
N GLU A 7 3.74 -6.18 -18.40
CA GLU A 7 3.62 -7.07 -19.55
C GLU A 7 4.50 -8.31 -19.34
N ASN A 8 3.88 -9.48 -19.40
CA ASN A 8 4.54 -10.79 -19.28
C ASN A 8 5.47 -10.89 -18.06
N LEU A 9 5.09 -10.31 -16.93
CA LEU A 9 5.91 -10.27 -15.72
C LEU A 9 6.01 -11.65 -15.10
N ALA A 10 7.23 -12.19 -15.02
CA ALA A 10 7.51 -13.48 -14.42
C ALA A 10 8.50 -13.36 -13.26
N ARG A 11 8.33 -14.23 -12.26
CA ARG A 11 9.28 -14.37 -11.17
C ARG A 11 9.55 -15.83 -10.87
N ARG A 12 10.82 -16.20 -10.91
CA ARG A 12 11.33 -17.53 -10.57
C ARG A 12 12.29 -17.42 -9.39
N TYR A 13 12.16 -18.35 -8.46
CA TYR A 13 13.11 -18.51 -7.36
C TYR A 13 13.82 -19.85 -7.52
N VAL A 14 15.14 -19.83 -7.46
CA VAL A 14 15.98 -21.03 -7.52
C VAL A 14 16.30 -21.44 -6.08
N MET A 15 15.82 -22.62 -5.66
CA MET A 15 15.98 -23.17 -4.34
C MET A 15 16.74 -24.50 -4.44
N GLY A 16 18.06 -24.45 -4.41
CA GLY A 16 18.89 -25.61 -4.68
C GLY A 16 18.72 -26.14 -6.10
N SER A 17 18.20 -27.34 -6.27
CA SER A 17 17.90 -27.95 -7.58
C SER A 17 16.49 -27.64 -8.09
N GLU A 18 15.63 -27.04 -7.28
CA GLU A 18 14.25 -26.76 -7.65
C GLU A 18 14.08 -25.30 -8.13
N VAL A 19 13.21 -25.11 -9.13
CA VAL A 19 12.82 -23.80 -9.64
C VAL A 19 11.33 -23.59 -9.37
N VAL A 20 11.02 -22.63 -8.49
CA VAL A 20 9.65 -22.25 -8.16
C VAL A 20 9.24 -21.08 -9.06
N HIS A 21 8.24 -21.29 -9.91
CA HIS A 21 7.64 -20.25 -10.74
C HIS A 21 6.53 -19.54 -9.98
N ALA A 22 6.87 -18.49 -9.26
CA ALA A 22 5.93 -17.75 -8.42
C ALA A 22 4.98 -16.86 -9.25
N LEU A 23 5.47 -16.29 -10.37
CA LEU A 23 4.64 -15.65 -11.40
C LEU A 23 5.05 -16.14 -12.78
N ARG A 24 4.06 -16.30 -13.69
CA ARG A 24 4.20 -17.00 -14.96
C ARG A 24 3.78 -16.16 -16.17
N GLY A 25 4.10 -14.86 -16.18
CA GLY A 25 3.75 -13.96 -17.28
C GLY A 25 2.48 -13.16 -17.03
N VAL A 26 2.41 -12.47 -15.90
CA VAL A 26 1.30 -11.58 -15.53
C VAL A 26 1.30 -10.35 -16.43
N CYS A 27 0.12 -10.00 -16.98
CA CYS A 27 -0.14 -8.74 -17.66
C CYS A 27 -1.20 -7.97 -16.89
N LEU A 28 -0.92 -6.70 -16.54
CA LEU A 28 -1.80 -5.88 -15.73
C LEU A 28 -1.58 -4.39 -16.03
N SER A 29 -2.67 -3.64 -16.10
CA SER A 29 -2.66 -2.17 -16.15
C SER A 29 -3.50 -1.60 -15.03
N ILE A 30 -2.99 -0.59 -14.33
CA ILE A 30 -3.69 0.11 -13.25
C ILE A 30 -3.66 1.60 -13.55
N GLU A 31 -4.84 2.21 -13.56
CA GLU A 31 -4.99 3.64 -13.79
C GLU A 31 -4.79 4.43 -12.48
N ARG A 32 -4.45 5.70 -12.61
CA ARG A 32 -4.33 6.60 -11.46
C ARG A 32 -5.69 6.79 -10.78
N GLY A 33 -5.70 6.72 -9.45
CA GLY A 33 -6.92 6.84 -8.64
C GLY A 33 -7.77 5.56 -8.57
N GLU A 34 -7.29 4.44 -9.12
CA GLU A 34 -7.95 3.15 -8.93
C GLU A 34 -7.83 2.66 -7.49
N TYR A 35 -8.91 2.06 -7.00
CA TYR A 35 -8.91 1.25 -5.78
C TYR A 35 -9.20 -0.18 -6.18
N LEU A 36 -8.17 -1.04 -6.11
CA LEU A 36 -8.28 -2.43 -6.51
C LEU A 36 -7.83 -3.39 -5.41
N ALA A 37 -8.40 -4.60 -5.42
CA ALA A 37 -8.00 -5.70 -4.57
C ALA A 37 -7.34 -6.80 -5.39
N ILE A 38 -6.24 -7.36 -4.88
CA ILE A 38 -5.57 -8.54 -5.41
C ILE A 38 -5.85 -9.70 -4.46
N MET A 39 -6.55 -10.70 -4.95
CA MET A 39 -6.99 -11.87 -4.19
C MET A 39 -6.41 -13.18 -4.71
N GLY A 40 -6.55 -14.23 -3.92
CA GLY A 40 -6.21 -15.60 -4.30
C GLY A 40 -5.81 -16.44 -3.09
N PRO A 41 -5.74 -17.77 -3.22
CA PRO A 41 -5.35 -18.67 -2.14
C PRO A 41 -3.90 -18.47 -1.71
N SER A 42 -3.51 -19.06 -0.57
CA SER A 42 -2.11 -19.08 -0.14
C SER A 42 -1.24 -19.75 -1.22
N GLY A 43 -0.05 -19.20 -1.47
CA GLY A 43 0.87 -19.71 -2.50
C GLY A 43 0.51 -19.36 -3.95
N SER A 44 -0.56 -18.60 -4.22
CA SER A 44 -0.97 -18.24 -5.58
C SER A 44 -0.06 -17.24 -6.30
N GLY A 45 0.84 -16.55 -5.57
CA GLY A 45 1.74 -15.53 -6.13
C GLY A 45 1.42 -14.08 -5.72
N LYS A 46 0.39 -13.85 -4.89
CA LYS A 46 -0.02 -12.48 -4.44
C LYS A 46 1.12 -11.68 -3.82
N SER A 47 1.79 -12.25 -2.82
CA SER A 47 2.89 -11.58 -2.11
C SER A 47 4.08 -11.34 -3.06
N THR A 48 4.33 -12.25 -4.01
CA THR A 48 5.35 -12.05 -5.05
C THR A 48 4.97 -10.87 -5.95
N LEU A 49 3.72 -10.81 -6.43
CA LEU A 49 3.26 -9.69 -7.24
C LEU A 49 3.33 -8.38 -6.45
N MET A 50 2.89 -8.37 -5.20
CA MET A 50 2.99 -7.20 -4.32
C MET A 50 4.44 -6.73 -4.14
N ASN A 51 5.38 -7.66 -3.92
CA ASN A 51 6.80 -7.32 -3.78
C ASN A 51 7.37 -6.71 -5.07
N LEU A 52 6.98 -7.21 -6.23
CA LEU A 52 7.38 -6.64 -7.52
C LEU A 52 6.76 -5.25 -7.73
N LEU A 53 5.45 -5.10 -7.50
CA LEU A 53 4.75 -3.80 -7.55
C LEU A 53 5.38 -2.79 -6.58
N GLY A 54 5.81 -3.27 -5.42
CA GLY A 54 6.47 -2.50 -4.38
C GLY A 54 7.95 -2.22 -4.63
N CYS A 55 8.53 -2.68 -5.73
CA CYS A 55 9.98 -2.62 -5.99
C CYS A 55 10.82 -3.20 -4.84
N LEU A 56 10.28 -4.16 -4.07
CA LEU A 56 10.98 -4.91 -3.02
C LEU A 56 11.72 -6.12 -3.60
N ASP A 57 11.35 -6.52 -4.80
CA ASP A 57 11.97 -7.59 -5.56
C ASP A 57 12.02 -7.19 -7.05
N THR A 58 12.82 -7.89 -7.86
CA THR A 58 12.95 -7.64 -9.29
C THR A 58 12.38 -8.80 -10.09
N PRO A 59 11.69 -8.54 -11.22
CA PRO A 59 11.18 -9.61 -12.06
C PRO A 59 12.34 -10.42 -12.69
N SER A 60 12.09 -11.70 -12.93
CA SER A 60 13.01 -12.54 -13.70
C SER A 60 12.90 -12.25 -15.20
N GLU A 61 11.71 -11.91 -15.68
CA GLU A 61 11.39 -11.58 -17.07
C GLU A 61 10.19 -10.62 -17.11
N GLY A 62 10.01 -9.94 -18.25
CA GLY A 62 8.88 -9.09 -18.53
C GLY A 62 9.20 -7.60 -18.37
N TYR A 63 8.14 -6.80 -18.47
CA TYR A 63 8.20 -5.35 -18.42
C TYR A 63 7.36 -4.84 -17.24
N TYR A 64 7.89 -3.87 -16.50
CA TYR A 64 7.16 -3.16 -15.46
C TYR A 64 7.47 -1.67 -15.51
N GLU A 65 6.44 -0.88 -15.77
CA GLU A 65 6.46 0.58 -15.74
C GLU A 65 5.62 1.10 -14.59
N LEU A 66 6.20 2.00 -13.82
CA LEU A 66 5.54 2.76 -12.75
C LEU A 66 5.72 4.25 -13.02
N ASN A 67 4.62 4.97 -13.16
CA ASN A 67 4.60 6.42 -13.36
C ASN A 67 5.53 6.86 -14.53
N GLY A 68 5.46 6.16 -15.68
CA GLY A 68 6.27 6.42 -16.87
C GLY A 68 7.73 5.94 -16.79
N LYS A 69 8.14 5.26 -15.72
CA LYS A 69 9.52 4.77 -15.54
C LYS A 69 9.57 3.25 -15.60
N ASN A 70 10.41 2.69 -16.46
CA ASN A 70 10.63 1.23 -16.49
C ASN A 70 11.50 0.80 -15.31
N VAL A 71 10.85 0.25 -14.28
CA VAL A 71 11.52 -0.17 -13.04
C VAL A 71 12.09 -1.58 -13.09
N ALA A 72 11.70 -2.40 -14.08
CA ALA A 72 12.18 -3.79 -14.20
C ALA A 72 13.70 -3.90 -14.43
N LYS A 73 14.34 -2.83 -14.88
CA LYS A 73 15.78 -2.80 -15.23
C LYS A 73 16.60 -1.87 -14.32
N MET A 74 15.99 -1.30 -13.28
CA MET A 74 16.66 -0.39 -12.36
C MET A 74 17.55 -1.13 -11.37
N GLY A 75 18.65 -0.52 -10.98
CA GLY A 75 19.52 -1.00 -9.90
C GLY A 75 18.94 -0.73 -8.51
N ASP A 76 19.53 -1.34 -7.48
CA ASP A 76 19.02 -1.29 -6.11
C ASP A 76 18.83 0.13 -5.55
N ASN A 77 19.74 1.04 -5.85
CA ASN A 77 19.68 2.44 -5.40
C ASN A 77 18.52 3.20 -6.08
N GLU A 78 18.31 2.96 -7.38
CA GLU A 78 17.20 3.56 -8.13
C GLU A 78 15.86 3.01 -7.63
N LEU A 79 15.77 1.68 -7.39
CA LEU A 79 14.59 1.07 -6.81
C LEU A 79 14.32 1.58 -5.39
N ALA A 80 15.34 1.86 -4.58
CA ALA A 80 15.19 2.45 -3.27
C ALA A 80 14.61 3.89 -3.34
N ASP A 81 15.04 4.69 -4.32
CA ASP A 81 14.48 6.03 -4.56
C ASP A 81 13.02 5.96 -5.02
N ILE A 82 12.70 5.04 -5.96
CA ILE A 82 11.31 4.78 -6.38
C ILE A 82 10.44 4.35 -5.20
N ARG A 83 10.89 3.38 -4.38
CA ARG A 83 10.15 2.96 -3.17
C ARG A 83 9.85 4.12 -2.24
N ASN A 84 10.82 4.98 -2.02
CA ASN A 84 10.66 6.11 -1.11
C ASN A 84 9.68 7.17 -1.62
N ARG A 85 9.71 7.45 -2.94
CA ARG A 85 8.95 8.56 -3.54
C ARG A 85 7.59 8.16 -4.06
N GLU A 86 7.48 6.96 -4.64
CA GLU A 86 6.30 6.56 -5.41
C GLU A 86 5.41 5.57 -4.64
N ILE A 87 5.91 4.92 -3.58
CA ILE A 87 5.21 3.79 -2.96
C ILE A 87 5.05 3.99 -1.45
N GLY A 88 3.81 3.94 -0.98
CA GLY A 88 3.47 3.87 0.43
C GLY A 88 3.06 2.47 0.83
N PHE A 89 3.73 1.88 1.81
CA PHE A 89 3.44 0.53 2.30
C PHE A 89 2.63 0.54 3.59
N VAL A 90 1.59 -0.29 3.63
CA VAL A 90 0.80 -0.62 4.82
C VAL A 90 0.80 -2.13 4.99
N PHE A 91 1.29 -2.64 6.11
CA PHE A 91 1.43 -4.08 6.38
C PHE A 91 0.47 -4.53 7.49
N GLN A 92 0.11 -5.81 7.47
CA GLN A 92 -0.69 -6.46 8.51
C GLN A 92 -0.07 -6.30 9.90
N SER A 93 1.23 -6.44 10.04
CA SER A 93 1.97 -6.32 11.30
C SER A 93 2.42 -4.90 11.63
N PHE A 94 1.87 -3.88 10.93
CA PHE A 94 2.16 -2.45 11.08
C PHE A 94 3.61 -2.06 10.78
N ASN A 95 4.58 -2.89 11.06
CA ASN A 95 6.02 -2.69 10.88
C ASN A 95 6.51 -1.33 11.41
N LEU A 96 6.06 -0.96 12.61
CA LEU A 96 6.50 0.25 13.30
C LEU A 96 7.78 -0.01 14.09
N LEU A 97 8.65 1.00 14.14
CA LEU A 97 9.84 0.99 14.97
C LEU A 97 9.44 1.07 16.44
N ALA A 98 9.56 -0.03 17.18
CA ALA A 98 9.06 -0.18 18.55
C ALA A 98 9.67 0.82 19.56
N ARG A 99 10.91 1.28 19.30
CA ARG A 99 11.62 2.23 20.16
C ARG A 99 11.37 3.69 19.82
N SER A 100 10.71 3.98 18.71
CA SER A 100 10.37 5.31 18.22
C SER A 100 8.90 5.62 18.49
N ASP A 101 8.56 6.88 18.78
CA ASP A 101 7.17 7.32 18.89
C ASP A 101 6.46 7.38 17.52
N ALA A 102 5.17 7.71 17.52
CA ALA A 102 4.38 7.81 16.30
C ALA A 102 4.94 8.85 15.33
N LEU A 103 5.36 10.01 15.85
CA LEU A 103 5.91 11.11 15.05
C LEU A 103 7.18 10.67 14.32
N HIS A 104 8.14 10.06 15.03
CA HIS A 104 9.39 9.59 14.42
C HIS A 104 9.17 8.44 13.44
N ASN A 105 8.20 7.54 13.69
CA ASN A 105 7.83 6.50 12.72
C ASN A 105 7.34 7.10 11.39
N VAL A 106 6.55 8.18 11.44
CA VAL A 106 6.04 8.86 10.25
C VAL A 106 7.10 9.75 9.60
N GLU A 107 8.04 10.31 10.35
CA GLU A 107 9.17 11.07 9.80
C GLU A 107 10.14 10.23 8.96
N LEU A 108 10.20 8.92 9.18
CA LEU A 108 11.24 8.05 8.62
C LEU A 108 11.36 8.12 7.09
N PRO A 109 10.28 8.03 6.28
CA PRO A 109 10.37 8.16 4.83
C PRO A 109 10.89 9.54 4.39
N LEU A 110 10.59 10.58 5.14
CA LEU A 110 11.06 11.95 4.87
C LEU A 110 12.55 12.11 5.16
N VAL A 111 13.09 11.33 6.11
CA VAL A 111 14.55 11.27 6.35
C VAL A 111 15.28 10.74 5.13
N TYR A 112 14.79 9.63 4.56
CA TYR A 112 15.35 9.05 3.33
C TYR A 112 15.15 9.95 2.11
N ALA A 113 14.08 10.75 2.07
CA ALA A 113 13.86 11.76 1.04
C ALA A 113 14.74 13.01 1.19
N GLY A 114 15.58 13.10 2.23
CA GLY A 114 16.46 14.24 2.48
C GLY A 114 15.74 15.52 2.95
N VAL A 115 14.49 15.41 3.43
CA VAL A 115 13.71 16.56 3.91
C VAL A 115 14.32 17.13 5.19
N PRO A 116 14.48 18.48 5.29
CA PRO A 116 15.04 19.12 6.48
C PRO A 116 14.26 18.82 7.77
N PRO A 117 14.91 18.75 8.94
CA PRO A 117 14.29 18.32 10.21
C PRO A 117 13.02 19.07 10.60
N ARG A 118 12.99 20.39 10.43
CA ARG A 118 11.83 21.22 10.77
C ARG A 118 10.63 20.90 9.87
N GLU A 119 10.86 20.78 8.56
CA GLU A 119 9.82 20.49 7.58
C GLU A 119 9.27 19.08 7.72
N ARG A 120 10.15 18.06 7.91
CA ARG A 120 9.69 16.68 8.07
C ARG A 120 8.84 16.48 9.32
N ARG A 121 9.18 17.16 10.44
CA ARG A 121 8.39 17.11 11.67
C ARG A 121 6.99 17.68 11.45
N GLU A 122 6.86 18.79 10.73
CA GLU A 122 5.57 19.40 10.45
C GLU A 122 4.74 18.54 9.50
N ARG A 123 5.34 17.99 8.45
CA ARG A 123 4.66 17.06 7.54
C ARG A 123 4.17 15.80 8.27
N ALA A 124 5.02 15.20 9.11
CA ALA A 124 4.67 14.01 9.88
C ALA A 124 3.56 14.29 10.89
N ARG A 125 3.61 15.45 11.57
CA ARG A 125 2.54 15.90 12.47
C ARG A 125 1.21 16.04 11.72
N THR A 126 1.21 16.71 10.58
CA THR A 126 0.03 16.88 9.74
C THR A 126 -0.53 15.53 9.29
N ALA A 127 0.32 14.60 8.85
CA ALA A 127 -0.11 13.26 8.46
C ALA A 127 -0.79 12.50 9.63
N LEU A 128 -0.25 12.60 10.85
CA LEU A 128 -0.86 12.01 12.04
C LEU A 128 -2.18 12.67 12.44
N VAL A 129 -2.28 13.98 12.34
CA VAL A 129 -3.55 14.70 12.56
C VAL A 129 -4.62 14.23 11.58
N ASN A 130 -4.26 14.11 10.31
CA ASN A 130 -5.18 13.66 9.25
C ASN A 130 -5.73 12.25 9.47
N VAL A 131 -5.00 11.36 10.13
CA VAL A 131 -5.51 10.03 10.50
C VAL A 131 -6.14 9.98 11.91
N GLY A 132 -6.38 11.12 12.53
CA GLY A 132 -7.04 11.24 13.86
C GLY A 132 -6.11 10.97 15.04
N LEU A 133 -4.79 11.08 14.88
CA LEU A 133 -3.79 10.81 15.92
C LEU A 133 -3.05 12.06 16.43
N GLY A 134 -3.62 13.25 16.25
CA GLY A 134 -3.01 14.52 16.69
C GLY A 134 -2.66 14.60 18.17
N GLN A 135 -3.38 13.87 19.05
CA GLN A 135 -3.14 13.80 20.49
C GLN A 135 -2.21 12.62 20.88
N ARG A 136 -1.68 11.86 19.90
CA ARG A 136 -0.89 10.66 20.12
C ARG A 136 0.51 10.70 19.50
N LEU A 137 0.99 11.89 19.15
CA LEU A 137 2.26 12.11 18.43
C LEU A 137 3.46 11.43 19.09
N HIS A 138 3.53 11.48 20.42
CA HIS A 138 4.66 11.00 21.23
C HIS A 138 4.43 9.64 21.88
N HIS A 139 3.32 8.95 21.53
CA HIS A 139 3.10 7.59 22.03
C HIS A 139 3.94 6.59 21.21
N ARG A 140 4.49 5.61 21.91
CA ARG A 140 5.20 4.47 21.29
C ARG A 140 4.20 3.41 20.84
N PRO A 141 4.59 2.52 19.90
CA PRO A 141 3.68 1.48 19.39
C PRO A 141 3.04 0.59 20.47
N ASN A 142 3.73 0.30 21.57
CA ASN A 142 3.20 -0.47 22.70
C ASN A 142 2.17 0.28 23.56
N GLU A 143 2.06 1.60 23.38
CA GLU A 143 1.09 2.47 24.08
C GLU A 143 -0.15 2.76 23.20
N LEU A 144 -0.20 2.18 21.99
CA LEU A 144 -1.25 2.38 21.01
C LEU A 144 -2.06 1.11 20.80
N SER A 145 -3.38 1.26 20.56
CA SER A 145 -4.24 0.16 20.14
C SER A 145 -3.85 -0.36 18.74
N GLY A 146 -4.36 -1.53 18.32
CA GLY A 146 -4.14 -2.08 16.99
C GLY A 146 -4.51 -1.09 15.88
N GLY A 147 -5.72 -0.53 15.95
CA GLY A 147 -6.19 0.46 14.99
C GLY A 147 -5.38 1.76 15.01
N GLN A 148 -4.92 2.22 16.17
CA GLN A 148 -4.04 3.38 16.25
C GLN A 148 -2.68 3.09 15.60
N ARG A 149 -2.11 1.90 15.81
CA ARG A 149 -0.86 1.48 15.13
C ARG A 149 -1.04 1.43 13.63
N GLN A 150 -2.17 0.93 13.14
CA GLN A 150 -2.48 0.89 11.71
C GLN A 150 -2.63 2.30 11.12
N ARG A 151 -3.28 3.22 11.85
CA ARG A 151 -3.35 4.63 11.44
C ARG A 151 -1.96 5.30 11.38
N VAL A 152 -1.03 4.98 12.29
CA VAL A 152 0.37 5.44 12.20
C VAL A 152 1.04 4.87 10.95
N ALA A 153 0.85 3.57 10.63
CA ALA A 153 1.40 2.96 9.42
C ALA A 153 0.84 3.61 8.15
N ILE A 154 -0.46 3.93 8.12
CA ILE A 154 -1.09 4.64 6.99
C ILE A 154 -0.53 6.07 6.88
N ALA A 155 -0.41 6.82 7.99
CA ALA A 155 0.20 8.15 7.97
C ALA A 155 1.64 8.12 7.44
N ARG A 156 2.43 7.12 7.85
CA ARG A 156 3.79 6.89 7.34
C ARG A 156 3.79 6.60 5.83
N ALA A 157 2.85 5.80 5.36
CA ALA A 157 2.73 5.49 3.93
C ALA A 157 2.42 6.73 3.09
N LEU A 158 1.63 7.67 3.62
CA LEU A 158 1.16 8.86 2.91
C LEU A 158 2.11 10.06 2.96
N VAL A 159 3.07 10.09 3.88
CA VAL A 159 3.82 11.31 4.21
C VAL A 159 4.67 11.86 3.07
N ASN A 160 5.15 11.01 2.16
CA ASN A 160 5.85 11.39 0.93
C ASN A 160 4.91 11.67 -0.26
N ARG A 161 3.59 11.55 -0.09
CA ARG A 161 2.59 11.68 -1.17
C ARG A 161 2.88 10.71 -2.32
N PRO A 162 2.89 9.41 -2.05
CA PRO A 162 3.24 8.40 -3.05
C PRO A 162 2.21 8.34 -4.18
N SER A 163 2.62 7.83 -5.33
CA SER A 163 1.73 7.56 -6.47
C SER A 163 0.79 6.38 -6.21
N ILE A 164 1.25 5.40 -5.40
CA ILE A 164 0.46 4.21 -5.02
C ILE A 164 0.59 3.89 -3.53
N ILE A 165 -0.48 3.35 -2.96
CA ILE A 165 -0.51 2.75 -1.63
C ILE A 165 -0.69 1.24 -1.81
N LEU A 166 0.28 0.47 -1.32
CA LEU A 166 0.23 -1.00 -1.28
C LEU A 166 -0.10 -1.45 0.14
N ALA A 167 -1.25 -2.10 0.32
CA ALA A 167 -1.72 -2.58 1.61
C ALA A 167 -1.79 -4.11 1.63
N ASP A 168 -0.98 -4.76 2.46
CA ASP A 168 -0.95 -6.20 2.65
C ASP A 168 -1.74 -6.58 3.88
N GLU A 169 -2.88 -7.26 3.68
CA GLU A 169 -3.81 -7.69 4.74
C GLU A 169 -4.05 -6.60 5.80
N PRO A 170 -4.49 -5.38 5.40
CA PRO A 170 -4.43 -4.21 6.27
C PRO A 170 -5.33 -4.28 7.50
N THR A 171 -6.24 -5.25 7.56
CA THR A 171 -7.19 -5.47 8.66
C THR A 171 -6.94 -6.77 9.43
N GLY A 172 -6.06 -7.64 8.96
CA GLY A 172 -5.91 -9.01 9.47
C GLY A 172 -5.46 -9.14 10.94
N ASN A 173 -4.94 -8.08 11.56
CA ASN A 173 -4.57 -8.03 12.99
C ASN A 173 -5.49 -7.11 13.82
N LEU A 174 -6.68 -6.80 13.32
CA LEU A 174 -7.63 -5.88 13.94
C LEU A 174 -8.93 -6.61 14.29
N ASP A 175 -9.62 -6.13 15.31
CA ASP A 175 -11.01 -6.54 15.54
C ASP A 175 -11.92 -6.01 14.42
N SER A 176 -13.07 -6.65 14.21
CA SER A 176 -13.98 -6.37 13.09
C SER A 176 -14.41 -4.90 13.01
N LYS A 177 -14.69 -4.27 14.17
CA LYS A 177 -15.12 -2.87 14.20
C LYS A 177 -13.98 -1.95 13.74
N THR A 178 -12.80 -2.15 14.29
CA THR A 178 -11.60 -1.39 13.92
C THR A 178 -11.21 -1.64 12.47
N GLY A 179 -11.37 -2.88 11.98
CA GLY A 179 -11.16 -3.23 10.57
C GLY A 179 -12.04 -2.39 9.63
N VAL A 180 -13.33 -2.28 9.93
CA VAL A 180 -14.27 -1.44 9.15
C VAL A 180 -13.85 0.04 9.16
N GLU A 181 -13.37 0.57 10.30
CA GLU A 181 -12.87 1.95 10.36
C GLU A 181 -11.65 2.17 9.46
N ILE A 182 -10.73 1.19 9.41
CA ILE A 182 -9.55 1.27 8.54
C ILE A 182 -9.93 1.16 7.05
N LEU A 183 -10.89 0.28 6.69
CA LEU A 183 -11.40 0.21 5.32
C LEU A 183 -12.08 1.51 4.90
N GLY A 184 -12.86 2.13 5.79
CA GLY A 184 -13.42 3.46 5.56
C GLY A 184 -12.36 4.55 5.32
N LEU A 185 -11.21 4.46 6.01
CA LEU A 185 -10.09 5.37 5.75
C LEU A 185 -9.49 5.16 4.36
N PHE A 186 -9.35 3.91 3.88
CA PHE A 186 -8.90 3.63 2.52
C PHE A 186 -9.91 4.13 1.46
N GLU A 187 -11.22 3.99 1.70
CA GLU A 187 -12.23 4.54 0.81
C GLU A 187 -12.14 6.07 0.71
N GLU A 188 -11.93 6.75 1.84
CA GLU A 188 -11.75 8.21 1.85
C GLU A 188 -10.51 8.62 1.06
N LEU A 189 -9.38 7.92 1.26
CA LEU A 189 -8.16 8.13 0.49
C LEU A 189 -8.39 7.91 -1.02
N SER A 190 -9.14 6.86 -1.40
CA SER A 190 -9.51 6.60 -2.79
C SER A 190 -10.37 7.72 -3.38
N ARG A 191 -11.37 8.22 -2.63
CA ARG A 191 -12.21 9.36 -3.05
C ARG A 191 -11.39 10.64 -3.27
N GLN A 192 -10.28 10.79 -2.56
CA GLN A 192 -9.33 11.89 -2.72
C GLN A 192 -8.36 11.69 -3.90
N GLY A 193 -8.50 10.61 -4.67
CA GLY A 193 -7.72 10.33 -5.87
C GLY A 193 -6.45 9.50 -5.65
N ASN A 194 -6.23 8.96 -4.44
CA ASN A 194 -5.12 8.05 -4.22
C ASN A 194 -5.35 6.71 -4.93
N THR A 195 -4.30 6.17 -5.55
CA THR A 195 -4.30 4.82 -6.11
C THR A 195 -3.99 3.83 -5.00
N ILE A 196 -4.88 2.87 -4.79
CA ILE A 196 -4.78 1.92 -3.68
C ILE A 196 -4.85 0.49 -4.20
N ILE A 197 -3.89 -0.32 -3.79
CA ILE A 197 -3.83 -1.75 -4.10
C ILE A 197 -3.85 -2.50 -2.77
N VAL A 198 -4.93 -3.21 -2.49
CA VAL A 198 -5.05 -4.06 -1.31
C VAL A 198 -4.81 -5.50 -1.71
N VAL A 199 -3.88 -6.17 -1.02
CA VAL A 199 -3.67 -7.61 -1.15
C VAL A 199 -4.37 -8.28 0.03
N THR A 200 -5.31 -9.18 -0.26
CA THR A 200 -6.08 -9.85 0.78
C THR A 200 -6.58 -11.22 0.32
N HIS A 201 -6.90 -12.08 1.26
CA HIS A 201 -7.65 -13.33 1.02
C HIS A 201 -9.09 -13.23 1.52
N GLU A 202 -9.47 -12.12 2.16
CA GLU A 202 -10.80 -11.87 2.71
C GLU A 202 -11.70 -11.21 1.65
N GLU A 203 -12.82 -11.90 1.30
CA GLU A 203 -13.81 -11.37 0.34
C GLU A 203 -14.43 -10.06 0.83
N ASP A 204 -14.72 -9.96 2.15
CA ASP A 204 -15.31 -8.76 2.73
C ASP A 204 -14.42 -7.52 2.55
N VAL A 205 -13.10 -7.69 2.64
CA VAL A 205 -12.13 -6.61 2.39
C VAL A 205 -12.10 -6.23 0.90
N ALA A 206 -12.11 -7.23 0.02
CA ALA A 206 -12.09 -6.99 -1.42
C ALA A 206 -13.36 -6.30 -1.94
N LEU A 207 -14.51 -6.49 -1.29
CA LEU A 207 -15.76 -5.81 -1.65
C LEU A 207 -15.71 -4.28 -1.50
N HIS A 208 -14.74 -3.73 -0.75
CA HIS A 208 -14.52 -2.28 -0.67
C HIS A 208 -13.81 -1.71 -1.89
N ALA A 209 -13.06 -2.54 -2.64
CA ALA A 209 -12.39 -2.13 -3.87
C ALA A 209 -13.35 -2.03 -5.06
N ARG A 210 -13.01 -1.19 -6.05
CA ARG A 210 -13.80 -1.04 -7.29
C ARG A 210 -13.49 -2.09 -8.35
N ARG A 211 -12.35 -2.77 -8.23
CA ARG A 211 -11.87 -3.81 -9.14
C ARG A 211 -11.22 -4.91 -8.32
N VAL A 212 -11.48 -6.15 -8.68
CA VAL A 212 -10.92 -7.33 -8.01
C VAL A 212 -10.17 -8.17 -9.03
N ILE A 213 -8.89 -8.39 -8.75
CA ILE A 213 -8.01 -9.25 -9.54
C ILE A 213 -7.77 -10.53 -8.73
N ARG A 214 -8.06 -11.68 -9.32
CA ARG A 214 -7.81 -12.98 -8.68
C ARG A 214 -6.60 -13.64 -9.30
N ILE A 215 -5.66 -14.02 -8.43
CA ILE A 215 -4.43 -14.74 -8.83
C ILE A 215 -4.54 -16.19 -8.41
N ARG A 216 -4.19 -17.08 -9.34
CA ARG A 216 -4.09 -18.51 -9.10
C ARG A 216 -2.89 -19.08 -9.85
N ASP A 217 -2.06 -19.87 -9.15
CA ASP A 217 -0.89 -20.56 -9.71
C ASP A 217 0.07 -19.64 -10.50
N GLY A 218 0.25 -18.41 -10.02
CA GLY A 218 1.13 -17.42 -10.63
C GLY A 218 0.58 -16.70 -11.86
N LEU A 219 -0.73 -16.86 -12.16
CA LEU A 219 -1.43 -16.23 -13.28
C LEU A 219 -2.63 -15.41 -12.79
N ILE A 220 -3.06 -14.42 -13.57
CA ILE A 220 -4.34 -13.75 -13.35
C ILE A 220 -5.44 -14.70 -13.83
N ALA A 221 -6.29 -15.14 -12.89
CA ALA A 221 -7.43 -16.01 -13.16
C ALA A 221 -8.68 -15.21 -13.55
N SER A 222 -8.90 -14.04 -12.92
CA SER A 222 -9.95 -13.09 -13.32
C SER A 222 -9.53 -11.66 -12.98
N ASP A 223 -10.15 -10.71 -13.68
CA ASP A 223 -9.96 -9.27 -13.53
C ASP A 223 -11.33 -8.62 -13.78
N GLU A 224 -12.01 -8.20 -12.71
CA GLU A 224 -13.42 -7.86 -12.76
C GLU A 224 -13.69 -6.53 -12.05
N VAL A 225 -14.55 -5.71 -12.64
CA VAL A 225 -15.10 -4.53 -11.98
C VAL A 225 -16.09 -4.99 -10.91
N ASN A 226 -15.86 -4.57 -9.68
CA ASN A 226 -16.76 -4.87 -8.57
C ASN A 226 -18.02 -4.01 -8.64
N ARG A 227 -19.13 -4.61 -9.09
CA ARG A 227 -20.45 -3.96 -9.17
C ARG A 227 -21.19 -3.90 -7.83
N GLU A 228 -20.74 -4.69 -6.85
CA GLU A 228 -21.31 -4.80 -5.51
C GLU A 228 -20.47 -4.06 -4.47
N GLN A 229 -19.72 -3.03 -4.90
CA GLN A 229 -18.85 -2.28 -4.00
C GLN A 229 -19.60 -1.86 -2.73
N ARG A 230 -19.10 -2.32 -1.58
CA ARG A 230 -19.59 -1.88 -0.28
C ARG A 230 -18.96 -0.53 0.06
N ALA A 231 -19.78 0.41 0.48
CA ALA A 231 -19.31 1.66 1.06
C ALA A 231 -19.47 1.59 2.58
N VAL A 232 -18.43 1.97 3.33
CA VAL A 232 -18.59 2.19 4.78
C VAL A 232 -19.49 3.42 4.96
N PRO A 233 -20.58 3.32 5.75
CA PRO A 233 -21.40 4.49 6.05
C PRO A 233 -20.55 5.62 6.60
N VAL A 234 -20.70 6.82 6.04
CA VAL A 234 -20.01 8.04 6.47
C VAL A 234 -20.61 8.48 7.80
N GLY A 235 -20.28 7.79 8.88
CA GLY A 235 -20.79 8.04 10.19
C GLY A 235 -19.74 7.71 11.25
N GLY A 236 -18.86 8.68 11.56
CA GLY A 236 -17.95 8.54 12.70
C GLY A 236 -16.49 8.98 12.48
N MET A 237 -16.11 9.44 11.33
CA MET A 237 -14.83 10.15 11.20
C MET A 237 -15.04 11.61 11.57
N GLY A 238 -14.32 12.08 12.60
CA GLY A 238 -14.35 13.50 12.97
C GLY A 238 -14.07 14.37 11.75
N ALA A 239 -14.87 15.39 11.54
CA ALA A 239 -14.68 16.38 10.50
C ALA A 239 -13.26 16.92 10.56
N GLY A 240 -12.41 16.56 9.60
CA GLY A 240 -11.01 17.03 9.57
C GLY A 240 -10.05 16.26 8.69
N PHE A 241 -10.47 15.21 8.00
CA PHE A 241 -9.57 14.57 7.03
C PHE A 241 -9.50 15.45 5.76
N SER A 242 -8.47 16.27 5.68
CA SER A 242 -8.09 17.02 4.48
C SER A 242 -6.70 16.55 4.06
N ALA A 243 -6.64 15.64 3.08
CA ALA A 243 -5.38 15.42 2.40
C ALA A 243 -5.02 16.72 1.66
N PRO A 244 -3.75 17.15 1.69
CA PRO A 244 -3.33 18.27 0.87
C PRO A 244 -3.56 17.92 -0.60
N PRO A 245 -4.04 18.88 -1.44
CA PRO A 245 -4.32 18.63 -2.83
C PRO A 245 -3.06 18.10 -3.53
N LEU A 246 -3.25 17.13 -4.43
CA LEU A 246 -2.22 16.71 -5.37
C LEU A 246 -1.90 17.94 -6.23
N ILE A 247 -0.78 18.60 -5.94
CA ILE A 247 -0.29 19.67 -6.81
C ILE A 247 0.34 18.97 -8.02
N GLY A 248 -0.18 19.32 -9.21
CA GLY A 248 0.21 18.83 -10.51
C GLY A 248 1.69 19.05 -10.86
#